data_f86d9913cce31e4704dd8c10e994383b
#
_entry.id   f86d9913cce31e4704dd8c10e994383b
#
_cell.length_a   1.000
_cell.length_b   1.000
_cell.length_c   1.000
_cell.angle_alpha   90.00
_cell.angle_beta   90.00
_cell.angle_gamma   90.00
#
_symmetry.space_group_name_H-M   'P 1'
#
loop_
_entity.id
_entity.type
_entity.pdbx_description
1 polymer ?
#
loop_
_entity_poly.entity_id
_entity_poly.type
_entity_poly.pdbx_seq_one_letter_code
_entity_poly.pdbx_strand_id
1 'polypeptide(L)'
;ELWRKAAHVLIGTGCLLAGWFVLNYYGPDALDLSFAVVLAGLVLADILIADYGWKLLLYHNLQRKHEVEGLHTATLGFISSIIVYKLFALPVAIAAIAMLIYGDAAAAMASILLKNRKKTDFWRMLAMLVVSTIAGWIVFGWIGVVMGIAATLAECLAAKIDDAITIPVFAGLAGHLLMMVFL
;
A
#
# COMPACT_ATOMS: atom_id res chain seq x y z
N GLU A 1 9.85 -3.54 -14.51
CA GLU A 1 8.66 -2.90 -13.94
C GLU A 1 7.62 -3.95 -13.53
N LEU A 2 7.21 -4.85 -14.43
CA LEU A 2 6.23 -5.90 -14.11
C LEU A 2 6.66 -6.79 -12.94
N TRP A 3 7.93 -7.24 -12.93
CA TRP A 3 8.49 -8.03 -11.85
C TRP A 3 8.44 -7.28 -10.51
N ARG A 4 8.74 -6.00 -10.51
CA ARG A 4 8.70 -5.15 -9.32
C ARG A 4 7.28 -5.10 -8.72
N LYS A 5 6.25 -4.96 -9.56
CA LYS A 5 4.85 -4.94 -9.11
C LYS A 5 4.36 -6.32 -8.68
N ALA A 6 4.81 -7.39 -9.33
CA ALA A 6 4.55 -8.75 -8.86
C ALA A 6 5.17 -9.01 -7.47
N ALA A 7 6.42 -8.59 -7.26
CA ALA A 7 7.08 -8.69 -5.96
C ALA A 7 6.37 -7.84 -4.90
N HIS A 8 5.91 -6.62 -5.24
CA HIS A 8 5.12 -5.77 -4.33
C HIS A 8 3.84 -6.48 -3.86
N VAL A 9 3.09 -7.09 -4.76
CA VAL A 9 1.87 -7.85 -4.42
C VAL A 9 2.20 -9.08 -3.56
N LEU A 10 3.21 -9.85 -3.93
CA LEU A 10 3.60 -11.05 -3.16
C LEU A 10 4.07 -10.71 -1.75
N ILE A 11 4.97 -9.74 -1.62
CA ILE A 11 5.51 -9.30 -0.33
C ILE A 11 4.40 -8.64 0.51
N GLY A 12 3.62 -7.73 -0.08
CA GLY A 12 2.52 -7.06 0.61
C GLY A 12 1.46 -8.02 1.11
N THR A 13 1.07 -9.01 0.28
CA THR A 13 0.14 -10.08 0.70
C THR A 13 0.74 -10.93 1.80
N GLY A 14 2.02 -11.29 1.68
CA GLY A 14 2.74 -12.03 2.73
C GLY A 14 2.77 -11.27 4.06
N CYS A 15 3.03 -9.97 4.03
CA CYS A 15 3.00 -9.11 5.22
C CYS A 15 1.59 -9.02 5.84
N LEU A 16 0.54 -8.88 5.02
CA LEU A 16 -0.84 -8.88 5.52
C LEU A 16 -1.20 -10.20 6.21
N LEU A 17 -0.88 -11.33 5.59
CA LEU A 17 -1.15 -12.66 6.16
C LEU A 17 -0.32 -12.90 7.43
N ALA A 18 0.96 -12.54 7.44
CA ALA A 18 1.81 -12.64 8.61
C ALA A 18 1.31 -11.76 9.74
N GLY A 19 0.93 -10.51 9.45
CA GLY A 19 0.35 -9.59 10.44
C GLY A 19 -0.95 -10.11 11.02
N TRP A 20 -1.85 -10.64 10.17
CA TRP A 20 -3.09 -11.27 10.62
C TRP A 20 -2.80 -12.48 11.52
N PHE A 21 -1.84 -13.33 11.15
CA PHE A 21 -1.43 -14.48 11.95
C PHE A 21 -0.88 -14.04 13.31
N VAL A 22 0.08 -13.10 13.33
CA VAL A 22 0.67 -12.59 14.58
C VAL A 22 -0.40 -12.00 15.49
N LEU A 23 -1.32 -11.18 14.94
CA LEU A 23 -2.38 -10.56 15.71
C LEU A 23 -3.30 -11.61 16.37
N ASN A 24 -3.69 -12.65 15.65
CA ASN A 24 -4.63 -13.65 16.17
C ASN A 24 -4.00 -14.66 17.14
N TYR A 25 -2.72 -15.00 16.99
CA TYR A 25 -2.08 -16.01 17.82
C TYR A 25 -1.23 -15.43 18.96
N TYR A 26 -0.68 -14.22 18.79
CA TYR A 26 0.24 -13.62 19.75
C TYR A 26 -0.26 -12.27 20.30
N GLY A 27 -1.33 -11.72 19.73
CA GLY A 27 -1.95 -10.49 20.20
C GLY A 27 -1.34 -9.20 19.62
N PRO A 28 -1.92 -8.05 20.00
CA PRO A 28 -1.55 -6.74 19.44
C PRO A 28 -0.13 -6.31 19.79
N ASP A 29 0.36 -6.62 21.00
CA ASP A 29 1.71 -6.23 21.43
C ASP A 29 2.80 -6.91 20.60
N ALA A 30 2.58 -8.19 20.23
CA ALA A 30 3.48 -8.92 19.37
C ALA A 30 3.47 -8.38 17.93
N LEU A 31 2.31 -7.91 17.45
CA LEU A 31 2.20 -7.27 16.14
C LEU A 31 2.94 -5.93 16.13
N ASP A 32 2.82 -5.13 17.20
CA ASP A 32 3.53 -3.87 17.36
C ASP A 32 5.05 -4.08 17.38
N LEU A 33 5.52 -5.07 18.11
CA LEU A 33 6.94 -5.44 18.11
C LEU A 33 7.41 -5.88 16.71
N SER A 34 6.60 -6.68 16.01
CA SER A 34 6.89 -7.11 14.65
C SER A 34 6.99 -5.91 13.69
N PHE A 35 6.08 -4.94 13.80
CA PHE A 35 6.14 -3.71 13.02
C PHE A 35 7.41 -2.91 13.31
N ALA A 36 7.80 -2.77 14.58
CA ALA A 36 9.01 -2.06 14.96
C ALA A 36 10.28 -2.73 14.40
N VAL A 37 10.36 -4.06 14.48
CA VAL A 37 11.50 -4.82 13.95
C VAL A 37 11.60 -4.72 12.43
N VAL A 38 10.49 -4.90 11.72
CA VAL A 38 10.47 -4.82 10.24
C VAL A 38 10.78 -3.39 9.79
N LEU A 39 10.20 -2.37 10.43
CA LEU A 39 10.49 -0.97 10.10
C LEU A 39 11.97 -0.63 10.33
N ALA A 40 12.54 -1.04 11.45
CA ALA A 40 13.97 -0.84 11.72
C ALA A 40 14.85 -1.50 10.65
N GLY A 41 14.50 -2.71 10.21
CA GLY A 41 15.18 -3.41 9.13
C GLY A 41 15.08 -2.68 7.79
N LEU A 42 13.90 -2.16 7.44
CA LEU A 42 13.70 -1.39 6.20
C LEU A 42 14.48 -0.08 6.21
N VAL A 43 14.41 0.68 7.31
CA VAL A 43 15.16 1.95 7.46
C VAL A 43 16.67 1.69 7.42
N LEU A 44 17.15 0.63 8.09
CA LEU A 44 18.56 0.25 8.03
C LEU A 44 18.98 -0.11 6.59
N ALA A 45 18.14 -0.84 5.88
CA ALA A 45 18.40 -1.16 4.47
C ALA A 45 18.48 0.10 3.59
N ASP A 46 17.55 1.06 3.81
CA ASP A 46 17.57 2.35 3.09
C ASP A 46 18.87 3.12 3.35
N ILE A 47 19.31 3.21 4.62
CA ILE A 47 20.59 3.86 5.00
C ILE A 47 21.78 3.16 4.35
N LEU A 48 21.84 1.83 4.44
CA LEU A 48 22.96 1.06 3.87
C LEU A 48 23.06 1.22 2.35
N ILE A 49 21.94 1.37 1.66
CA ILE A 49 21.92 1.59 0.22
C ILE A 49 22.30 3.04 -0.12
N ALA A 50 21.73 4.02 0.60
CA ALA A 50 21.96 5.44 0.34
C ALA A 50 23.40 5.86 0.66
N ASP A 51 23.91 5.49 1.84
CA ASP A 51 25.20 5.98 2.34
C ASP A 51 26.38 5.10 1.92
N TYR A 52 26.18 3.79 1.82
CA TYR A 52 27.26 2.83 1.55
C TYR A 52 27.20 2.19 0.16
N GLY A 53 26.18 2.50 -0.64
CA GLY A 53 26.03 1.98 -2.00
C GLY A 53 25.87 0.45 -2.07
N TRP A 54 25.37 -0.16 -1.00
CA TRP A 54 25.19 -1.61 -0.95
C TRP A 54 24.15 -2.07 -1.96
N LYS A 55 24.56 -2.96 -2.86
CA LYS A 55 23.67 -3.60 -3.82
C LYS A 55 23.02 -4.82 -3.17
N LEU A 56 22.03 -4.61 -2.32
CA LEU A 56 21.18 -5.70 -1.86
C LEU A 56 20.41 -6.24 -3.09
N LEU A 57 20.70 -7.48 -3.48
CA LEU A 57 20.30 -8.09 -4.77
C LEU A 57 18.80 -8.00 -5.06
N LEU A 58 17.95 -8.17 -4.04
CA LEU A 58 16.49 -8.03 -4.17
C LEU A 58 16.05 -6.56 -4.20
N TYR A 59 16.63 -5.71 -3.37
CA TYR A 59 16.25 -4.33 -3.18
C TYR A 59 16.64 -3.45 -4.37
N HIS A 60 17.85 -3.63 -4.91
CA HIS A 60 18.33 -2.90 -6.09
C HIS A 60 17.46 -3.13 -7.34
N ASN A 61 16.94 -4.34 -7.52
CA ASN A 61 16.04 -4.65 -8.63
C ASN A 61 14.61 -4.09 -8.46
N LEU A 62 14.24 -3.68 -7.25
CA LEU A 62 12.93 -3.14 -6.89
C LEU A 62 12.93 -1.61 -6.83
N GLN A 63 14.10 -0.96 -6.81
CA GLN A 63 14.29 0.48 -6.68
C GLN A 63 13.87 1.25 -7.93
N ARG A 64 13.20 2.39 -7.77
CA ARG A 64 12.95 3.36 -8.86
C ARG A 64 14.20 4.23 -9.05
N LYS A 65 14.46 4.67 -10.28
CA LYS A 65 15.63 5.54 -10.61
C LYS A 65 15.67 6.87 -9.84
N HIS A 66 14.55 7.30 -9.27
CA HIS A 66 14.41 8.55 -8.51
C HIS A 66 14.52 8.36 -6.98
N GLU A 67 14.61 7.13 -6.49
CA GLU A 67 14.61 6.80 -5.05
C GLU A 67 16.03 6.72 -4.45
N VAL A 68 17.05 7.21 -5.19
CA VAL A 68 18.47 7.07 -4.77
C VAL A 68 18.83 7.96 -3.58
N GLU A 69 18.01 8.99 -3.28
CA GLU A 69 18.32 9.99 -2.25
C GLU A 69 17.29 10.07 -1.10
N GLY A 70 16.37 9.09 -0.96
CA GLY A 70 15.32 9.14 0.04
C GLY A 70 14.79 7.79 0.51
N LEU A 71 13.78 7.82 1.39
CA LEU A 71 13.09 6.62 1.82
C LEU A 71 12.45 5.91 0.62
N HIS A 72 12.67 4.61 0.53
CA HIS A 72 12.07 3.80 -0.55
C HIS A 72 10.54 3.73 -0.41
N THR A 73 9.85 3.63 -1.53
CA THR A 73 8.39 3.45 -1.58
C THR A 73 7.91 2.27 -0.71
N ALA A 74 8.72 1.22 -0.58
CA ALA A 74 8.41 0.08 0.30
C ALA A 74 8.38 0.49 1.78
N THR A 75 9.36 1.28 2.22
CA THR A 75 9.43 1.81 3.59
C THR A 75 8.28 2.77 3.87
N LEU A 76 7.98 3.67 2.93
CA LEU A 76 6.83 4.59 3.03
C LEU A 76 5.50 3.83 3.08
N GLY A 77 5.31 2.82 2.24
CA GLY A 77 4.13 1.96 2.26
C GLY A 77 3.97 1.19 3.57
N PHE A 78 5.09 0.74 4.16
CA PHE A 78 5.06 0.08 5.45
C PHE A 78 4.74 1.04 6.60
N ILE A 79 5.32 2.24 6.60
CA ILE A 79 5.00 3.31 7.56
C ILE A 79 3.51 3.68 7.48
N SER A 80 2.98 3.88 6.28
CA SER A 80 1.58 4.22 6.10
C SER A 80 0.64 3.09 6.58
N SER A 81 1.05 1.84 6.40
CA SER A 81 0.31 0.66 6.92
C SER A 81 0.26 0.64 8.44
N ILE A 82 1.37 1.00 9.11
CA ILE A 82 1.40 1.16 10.57
C ILE A 82 0.47 2.30 11.01
N ILE A 83 0.55 3.45 10.36
CA ILE A 83 -0.29 4.62 10.66
C ILE A 83 -1.76 4.24 10.57
N VAL A 84 -2.17 3.61 9.48
CA VAL A 84 -3.56 3.21 9.26
C VAL A 84 -4.03 2.18 10.28
N TYR A 85 -3.18 1.20 10.60
CA TYR A 85 -3.46 0.21 11.64
C TYR A 85 -3.65 0.83 13.02
N LYS A 86 -2.87 1.88 13.36
CA LYS A 86 -2.96 2.55 14.66
C LYS A 86 -4.12 3.55 14.76
N LEU A 87 -4.51 4.17 13.65
CA LEU A 87 -5.52 5.23 13.66
C LEU A 87 -6.95 4.71 13.44
N PHE A 88 -7.11 3.59 12.73
CA PHE A 88 -8.42 3.13 12.29
C PHE A 88 -8.76 1.75 12.85
N ALA A 89 -10.06 1.42 12.88
CA ALA A 89 -10.53 0.09 13.23
C ALA A 89 -9.94 -0.98 12.30
N LEU A 90 -9.70 -2.17 12.82
CA LEU A 90 -9.00 -3.24 12.11
C LEU A 90 -9.58 -3.57 10.72
N PRO A 91 -10.89 -3.68 10.49
CA PRO A 91 -11.43 -3.92 9.15
C PRO A 91 -11.11 -2.79 8.16
N VAL A 92 -11.17 -1.53 8.63
CA VAL A 92 -10.82 -0.35 7.84
C VAL A 92 -9.33 -0.37 7.48
N ALA A 93 -8.48 -0.67 8.45
CA ALA A 93 -7.03 -0.74 8.24
C ALA A 93 -6.67 -1.84 7.22
N ILE A 94 -7.21 -3.04 7.36
CA ILE A 94 -6.97 -4.16 6.44
C ILE A 94 -7.44 -3.78 5.03
N ALA A 95 -8.63 -3.19 4.88
CA ALA A 95 -9.15 -2.78 3.58
C ALA A 95 -8.25 -1.72 2.92
N ALA A 96 -7.82 -0.70 3.69
CA ALA A 96 -6.96 0.37 3.18
C ALA A 96 -5.58 -0.14 2.75
N ILE A 97 -4.97 -1.05 3.52
CA ILE A 97 -3.70 -1.70 3.16
C ILE A 97 -3.86 -2.59 1.92
N ALA A 98 -4.97 -3.33 1.82
CA ALA A 98 -5.26 -4.13 0.63
C ALA A 98 -5.41 -3.26 -0.64
N MET A 99 -6.02 -2.08 -0.53
CA MET A 99 -6.13 -1.13 -1.64
C MET A 99 -4.77 -0.58 -2.07
N LEU A 100 -3.87 -0.31 -1.13
CA LEU A 100 -2.49 0.07 -1.44
C LEU A 100 -1.77 -1.05 -2.20
N ILE A 101 -1.87 -2.31 -1.74
CA ILE A 101 -1.15 -3.43 -2.34
C ILE A 101 -1.71 -3.77 -3.73
N TYR A 102 -3.02 -3.96 -3.83
CA TYR A 102 -3.64 -4.49 -5.05
C TYR A 102 -4.05 -3.37 -6.02
N GLY A 103 -4.55 -2.25 -5.51
CA GLY A 103 -4.99 -1.11 -6.32
C GLY A 103 -3.84 -0.45 -7.06
N ASP A 104 -2.76 -0.09 -6.35
CA ASP A 104 -1.54 0.48 -6.95
C ASP A 104 -0.90 -0.50 -7.96
N ALA A 105 -0.85 -1.79 -7.63
CA ALA A 105 -0.32 -2.78 -8.54
C ALA A 105 -1.17 -2.87 -9.84
N ALA A 106 -2.50 -2.85 -9.73
CA ALA A 106 -3.39 -2.88 -10.87
C ALA A 106 -3.25 -1.63 -11.75
N ALA A 107 -3.16 -0.45 -11.15
CA ALA A 107 -2.91 0.81 -11.83
C ALA A 107 -1.61 0.77 -12.64
N ALA A 108 -0.54 0.32 -12.01
CA ALA A 108 0.77 0.20 -12.66
C ALA A 108 0.77 -0.84 -13.79
N MET A 109 0.13 -1.99 -13.59
CA MET A 109 -0.01 -3.01 -14.64
C MET A 109 -0.79 -2.47 -15.83
N ALA A 110 -1.89 -1.76 -15.62
CA ALA A 110 -2.65 -1.13 -16.69
C ALA A 110 -1.79 -0.12 -17.47
N SER A 111 -0.97 0.67 -16.79
CA SER A 111 -0.07 1.63 -17.43
C SER A 111 1.01 0.95 -18.29
N ILE A 112 1.52 -0.20 -17.88
CA ILE A 112 2.51 -0.98 -18.63
C ILE A 112 1.89 -1.58 -19.89
N LEU A 113 0.73 -2.24 -19.74
CA LEU A 113 0.05 -2.93 -20.83
C LEU A 113 -0.49 -1.96 -21.89
N LEU A 114 -0.87 -0.75 -21.48
CA LEU A 114 -1.54 0.23 -22.34
C LEU A 114 -0.66 1.43 -22.69
N LYS A 115 0.66 1.34 -22.46
CA LYS A 115 1.65 2.42 -22.62
C LYS A 115 1.55 3.19 -23.95
N ASN A 116 1.12 2.53 -25.01
CA ASN A 116 1.00 3.12 -26.35
C ASN A 116 -0.43 3.58 -26.71
N ARG A 117 -1.37 3.56 -25.78
CA ARG A 117 -2.75 3.95 -26.04
C ARG A 117 -3.02 5.39 -25.59
N LYS A 118 -3.72 6.13 -26.44
CA LYS A 118 -4.35 7.41 -26.04
C LYS A 118 -5.26 7.10 -24.82
N LYS A 119 -5.14 7.85 -23.73
CA LYS A 119 -5.88 7.64 -22.47
C LYS A 119 -5.31 6.55 -21.53
N THR A 120 -4.02 6.35 -21.52
CA THR A 120 -3.37 5.44 -20.55
C THR A 120 -3.76 5.77 -19.12
N ASP A 121 -3.83 7.05 -18.76
CA ASP A 121 -4.23 7.51 -17.40
C ASP A 121 -5.65 7.10 -17.04
N PHE A 122 -6.60 7.18 -17.98
CA PHE A 122 -7.96 6.72 -17.75
C PHE A 122 -8.02 5.21 -17.42
N TRP A 123 -7.28 4.38 -18.17
CA TRP A 123 -7.26 2.95 -17.91
C TRP A 123 -6.55 2.59 -16.61
N ARG A 124 -5.51 3.35 -16.24
CA ARG A 124 -4.82 3.22 -14.96
C ARG A 124 -5.79 3.47 -13.81
N MET A 125 -6.52 4.60 -13.85
CA MET A 125 -7.53 4.95 -12.85
C MET A 125 -8.66 3.92 -12.79
N LEU A 126 -9.15 3.46 -13.93
CA LEU A 126 -10.22 2.46 -13.99
C LEU A 126 -9.76 1.12 -13.38
N ALA A 127 -8.55 0.66 -13.69
CA ALA A 127 -8.00 -0.56 -13.12
C ALA A 127 -7.86 -0.44 -11.59
N MET A 128 -7.36 0.69 -11.09
CA MET A 128 -7.29 0.93 -9.67
C MET A 128 -8.67 0.94 -9.02
N LEU A 129 -9.63 1.67 -9.60
CA LEU A 129 -11.00 1.75 -9.09
C LEU A 129 -11.62 0.36 -8.95
N VAL A 130 -11.56 -0.45 -10.02
CA VAL A 130 -12.15 -1.79 -10.02
C VAL A 130 -11.50 -2.68 -8.96
N VAL A 131 -10.17 -2.73 -8.93
CA VAL A 131 -9.47 -3.63 -7.99
C VAL A 131 -9.62 -3.17 -6.55
N SER A 132 -9.51 -1.86 -6.29
CA SER A 132 -9.67 -1.31 -4.93
C SER A 132 -11.10 -1.49 -4.40
N THR A 133 -12.13 -1.30 -5.24
CA THR A 133 -13.53 -1.53 -4.84
C THR A 133 -13.82 -3.01 -4.59
N ILE A 134 -13.27 -3.92 -5.39
CA ILE A 134 -13.41 -5.36 -5.15
C ILE A 134 -12.69 -5.77 -3.86
N ALA A 135 -11.45 -5.33 -3.66
CA ALA A 135 -10.70 -5.63 -2.44
C ALA A 135 -11.41 -5.07 -1.20
N GLY A 136 -11.93 -3.85 -1.29
CA GLY A 136 -12.71 -3.24 -0.22
C GLY A 136 -14.00 -3.99 0.06
N TRP A 137 -14.74 -4.38 -0.97
CA TRP A 137 -15.97 -5.17 -0.81
C TRP A 137 -15.73 -6.49 -0.08
N ILE A 138 -14.66 -7.20 -0.43
CA ILE A 138 -14.31 -8.48 0.19
C ILE A 138 -14.01 -8.30 1.69
N VAL A 139 -13.32 -7.22 2.08
CA VAL A 139 -12.88 -7.00 3.46
C VAL A 139 -13.96 -6.34 4.31
N PHE A 140 -14.70 -5.33 3.78
CA PHE A 140 -15.58 -4.50 4.58
C PHE A 140 -16.92 -4.15 3.88
N GLY A 141 -17.35 -4.96 2.93
CA GLY A 141 -18.62 -4.82 2.24
C GLY A 141 -18.78 -3.46 1.53
N TRP A 142 -19.98 -2.86 1.61
CA TRP A 142 -20.29 -1.60 0.91
C TRP A 142 -19.42 -0.41 1.37
N ILE A 143 -19.05 -0.35 2.66
CA ILE A 143 -18.12 0.68 3.17
C ILE A 143 -16.79 0.57 2.44
N GLY A 144 -16.30 -0.66 2.23
CA GLY A 144 -15.07 -0.92 1.48
C GLY A 144 -15.15 -0.47 0.01
N VAL A 145 -16.32 -0.50 -0.61
CA VAL A 145 -16.50 0.06 -1.97
C VAL A 145 -16.26 1.58 -1.96
N VAL A 146 -16.83 2.30 -1.00
CA VAL A 146 -16.62 3.76 -0.88
C VAL A 146 -15.16 4.07 -0.56
N MET A 147 -14.51 3.26 0.29
CA MET A 147 -13.07 3.36 0.53
C MET A 147 -12.25 3.19 -0.75
N GLY A 148 -12.60 2.25 -1.62
CA GLY A 148 -11.94 2.03 -2.91
C GLY A 148 -12.09 3.22 -3.87
N ILE A 149 -13.24 3.88 -3.88
CA ILE A 149 -13.44 5.13 -4.62
C ILE A 149 -12.55 6.23 -4.04
N ALA A 150 -12.52 6.39 -2.72
CA ALA A 150 -11.68 7.38 -2.05
C ALA A 150 -10.18 7.14 -2.31
N ALA A 151 -9.72 5.89 -2.28
CA ALA A 151 -8.36 5.50 -2.62
C ALA A 151 -7.98 5.93 -4.04
N THR A 152 -8.88 5.68 -5.01
CA THR A 152 -8.66 6.05 -6.41
C THR A 152 -8.62 7.56 -6.61
N LEU A 153 -9.51 8.30 -5.94
CA LEU A 153 -9.50 9.76 -5.97
C LEU A 153 -8.22 10.32 -5.34
N ALA A 154 -7.76 9.73 -4.24
CA ALA A 154 -6.52 10.14 -3.58
C ALA A 154 -5.31 10.01 -4.53
N GLU A 155 -5.19 8.91 -5.27
CA GLU A 155 -4.12 8.75 -6.27
C GLU A 155 -4.19 9.82 -7.36
N CYS A 156 -5.39 10.18 -7.82
CA CYS A 156 -5.56 11.21 -8.84
C CYS A 156 -5.18 12.61 -8.36
N LEU A 157 -5.44 12.90 -7.08
CA LEU A 157 -5.21 14.23 -6.49
C LEU A 157 -3.78 14.38 -5.93
N ALA A 158 -3.11 13.30 -5.63
CA ALA A 158 -1.81 13.27 -4.96
C ALA A 158 -0.63 13.53 -5.92
N ALA A 159 -0.70 14.58 -6.73
CA ALA A 159 0.37 14.94 -7.67
C ALA A 159 1.73 15.30 -7.02
N LYS A 160 1.78 15.51 -5.69
CA LYS A 160 2.99 15.96 -4.97
C LYS A 160 3.37 15.10 -3.76
N ILE A 161 2.49 14.22 -3.31
CA ILE A 161 2.71 13.35 -2.15
C ILE A 161 2.77 11.90 -2.67
N ASP A 162 3.61 11.08 -2.07
CA ASP A 162 3.76 9.68 -2.48
C ASP A 162 2.43 8.92 -2.34
N ASP A 163 2.06 8.19 -3.38
CA ASP A 163 0.86 7.35 -3.45
C ASP A 163 0.83 6.29 -2.35
N ALA A 164 2.00 5.80 -1.93
CA ALA A 164 2.13 4.85 -0.83
C ALA A 164 1.60 5.38 0.51
N ILE A 165 1.51 6.69 0.69
CA ILE A 165 0.94 7.32 1.89
C ILE A 165 -0.50 7.74 1.66
N THR A 166 -0.78 8.39 0.53
CA THR A 166 -2.09 9.00 0.30
C THR A 166 -3.20 7.98 0.13
N ILE A 167 -2.95 6.91 -0.61
CA ILE A 167 -3.96 5.86 -0.87
C ILE A 167 -4.52 5.28 0.44
N PRO A 168 -3.69 4.69 1.35
CA PRO A 168 -4.23 4.05 2.54
C PRO A 168 -4.80 5.03 3.56
N VAL A 169 -4.24 6.23 3.67
CA VAL A 169 -4.72 7.24 4.62
C VAL A 169 -6.10 7.77 4.23
N PHE A 170 -6.30 8.14 2.96
CA PHE A 170 -7.59 8.63 2.49
C PHE A 170 -8.65 7.52 2.46
N ALA A 171 -8.29 6.31 2.06
CA ALA A 171 -9.17 5.16 2.15
C ALA A 171 -9.58 4.89 3.61
N GLY A 172 -8.61 4.89 4.53
CA GLY A 172 -8.84 4.70 5.95
C GLY A 172 -9.75 5.77 6.55
N LEU A 173 -9.52 7.04 6.22
CA LEU A 173 -10.35 8.15 6.66
C LEU A 173 -11.80 8.01 6.18
N ALA A 174 -11.99 7.71 4.89
CA ALA A 174 -13.33 7.50 4.33
C ALA A 174 -14.07 6.34 5.02
N GLY A 175 -13.39 5.21 5.24
CA GLY A 175 -13.95 4.06 5.94
C GLY A 175 -14.29 4.36 7.39
N HIS A 176 -13.41 5.08 8.09
CA HIS A 176 -13.61 5.45 9.49
C HIS A 176 -14.82 6.39 9.66
N LEU A 177 -14.94 7.41 8.82
CA LEU A 177 -16.07 8.34 8.84
C LEU A 177 -17.40 7.61 8.58
N LEU A 178 -17.43 6.72 7.60
CA LEU A 178 -18.64 5.94 7.31
C LEU A 178 -18.99 4.98 8.46
N MET A 179 -17.98 4.36 9.07
CA MET A 179 -18.20 3.49 10.23
C MET A 179 -18.81 4.25 11.41
N MET A 180 -18.36 5.49 11.66
CA MET A 180 -18.90 6.34 12.73
C MET A 180 -20.38 6.74 12.50
N VAL A 181 -20.82 6.80 11.24
CA VAL A 181 -22.18 7.24 10.88
C VAL A 181 -23.16 6.06 10.80
N PHE A 182 -22.69 4.88 10.42
CA PHE A 182 -23.58 3.77 10.05
C PHE A 182 -23.42 2.49 10.90
N LEU A 183 -22.45 2.45 11.81
CA LEU A 183 -22.23 1.35 12.75
C LEU A 183 -22.16 1.85 14.18
#